data_76e80e693971521c9ea756e05f692224
#
_entry.id   76e80e693971521c9ea756e05f692224
#
_cell.length_a   1.000
_cell.length_b   1.000
_cell.length_c   1.000
_cell.angle_alpha   90.00
_cell.angle_beta   90.00
_cell.angle_gamma   90.00
#
_symmetry.space_group_name_H-M   'P 1'
#
loop_
_entity.id
_entity.type
_entity.pdbx_description
1 polymer ?
#
loop_
_entity_poly.entity_id
_entity_poly.type
_entity_poly.pdbx_seq_one_letter_code
_entity_poly.pdbx_strand_id
1 'polypeptide(L)'
;LRSRGLGDVYKRQYPSSFLTLPDGMKENFYWIQMYKLASATRGDRALIDNTGPWLTVTPWPNAWWNLNVQLTYWALNASNHLDLAASLENAIYNNIENLKKNVPEAYRKDALAIGRSSNLVCESGEIGIPGVDKAAEVGLLPWACHSLWLIYRHKMDDELLRNKLFPVLKQAINYYLHFTYKGKDGKIHLPQTYSPEYGSAEDCNFDLALLSWGCRTLLEITGRLNIDDPLIPRWKTILEELTPFPTDPANGLMIGRDVPYAFSHRHYSHLLAAYPLYLINKENPEEYDLIEKSLLYWQGKSG
;
A
#
# COMPACT_ATOMS: atom_id res chain seq x y z
N LEU A 1 29.76 19.41 3.11
CA LEU A 1 28.73 18.71 3.91
C LEU A 1 29.37 18.22 5.20
N ARG A 2 29.18 18.93 6.31
CA ARG A 2 29.61 18.43 7.62
C ARG A 2 28.70 17.26 7.95
N SER A 3 29.24 16.05 8.03
CA SER A 3 28.61 14.89 8.66
C SER A 3 28.18 15.31 10.06
N ARG A 4 26.89 15.43 10.30
CA ARG A 4 26.38 15.51 11.66
C ARG A 4 26.65 14.12 12.25
N GLY A 5 27.52 14.10 13.26
CA GLY A 5 28.03 12.84 13.79
C GLY A 5 26.96 11.93 14.36
N LEU A 6 27.30 10.67 14.55
CA LEU A 6 26.51 9.62 15.20
C LEU A 6 25.71 10.10 16.44
N GLY A 7 26.25 11.05 17.21
CA GLY A 7 25.60 11.62 18.37
C GLY A 7 24.29 12.38 18.10
N ASP A 8 24.11 12.96 16.91
CA ASP A 8 22.86 13.68 16.57
C ASP A 8 21.74 12.71 16.18
N VAL A 9 22.08 11.59 15.55
CA VAL A 9 21.10 10.52 15.25
C VAL A 9 20.62 9.88 16.55
N TYR A 10 21.52 9.59 17.47
CA TYR A 10 21.20 9.03 18.78
C TYR A 10 20.28 9.94 19.61
N LYS A 11 20.56 11.23 19.65
CA LYS A 11 19.76 12.21 20.41
C LYS A 11 18.33 12.38 19.90
N ARG A 12 18.06 12.02 18.63
CA ARG A 12 16.72 12.10 18.05
C ARG A 12 15.92 10.81 18.21
N GLN A 13 16.58 9.67 18.25
CA GLN A 13 15.91 8.37 18.34
C GLN A 13 15.30 8.11 19.72
N TYR A 14 16.04 8.35 20.79
CA TYR A 14 15.59 8.09 22.15
C TYR A 14 14.35 8.92 22.61
N PRO A 15 14.21 10.20 22.25
CA PRO A 15 13.00 10.95 22.59
C PRO A 15 11.74 10.48 21.85
N SER A 16 11.88 9.88 20.68
CA SER A 16 10.74 9.44 19.86
C SER A 16 10.20 8.09 20.31
N SER A 17 11.07 7.15 20.60
CA SER A 17 10.68 5.85 21.16
C SER A 17 11.84 5.22 21.94
N PHE A 18 11.51 4.55 23.03
CA PHE A 18 12.46 3.78 23.80
C PHE A 18 12.00 2.32 23.88
N LEU A 19 12.91 1.42 23.54
CA LEU A 19 12.68 -0.02 23.60
C LEU A 19 13.81 -0.69 24.35
N THR A 20 13.49 -1.52 25.33
CA THR A 20 14.41 -2.46 25.93
C THR A 20 13.79 -3.85 25.96
N LEU A 21 14.59 -4.87 25.66
CA LEU A 21 14.15 -6.25 25.58
C LEU A 21 15.04 -7.14 26.46
N PRO A 22 14.48 -8.23 27.03
CA PRO A 22 15.29 -9.23 27.74
C PRO A 22 16.34 -9.89 26.83
N ASP A 23 16.08 -9.96 25.53
CA ASP A 23 17.00 -10.47 24.51
C ASP A 23 17.83 -9.30 23.93
N GLY A 24 19.06 -9.17 24.40
CA GLY A 24 19.96 -8.10 23.97
C GLY A 24 20.32 -8.14 22.47
N MET A 25 20.24 -9.30 21.80
CA MET A 25 20.46 -9.41 20.37
C MET A 25 19.30 -8.74 19.58
N LYS A 26 18.07 -8.99 19.98
CA LYS A 26 16.88 -8.37 19.38
C LYS A 26 16.82 -6.87 19.64
N GLU A 27 17.19 -6.43 20.84
CA GLU A 27 17.29 -5.02 21.18
C GLU A 27 18.33 -4.31 20.31
N ASN A 28 19.54 -4.85 20.19
CA ASN A 28 20.58 -4.32 19.33
C ASN A 28 20.16 -4.29 17.85
N PHE A 29 19.48 -5.34 17.38
CA PHE A 29 18.97 -5.39 16.03
C PHE A 29 17.95 -4.27 15.78
N TYR A 30 17.01 -4.03 16.68
CA TYR A 30 16.07 -2.93 16.59
C TYR A 30 16.78 -1.59 16.46
N TRP A 31 17.73 -1.28 17.33
CA TRP A 31 18.45 -0.02 17.33
C TRP A 31 19.30 0.18 16.08
N ILE A 32 19.91 -0.90 15.56
CA ILE A 32 20.65 -0.86 14.30
C ILE A 32 19.71 -0.55 13.13
N GLN A 33 18.51 -1.14 13.08
CA GLN A 33 17.55 -0.83 12.02
C GLN A 33 17.06 0.61 12.09
N MET A 34 16.72 1.11 13.28
CA MET A 34 16.34 2.51 13.46
C MET A 34 17.46 3.48 13.03
N TYR A 35 18.70 3.17 13.37
CA TYR A 35 19.86 3.92 12.91
C TYR A 35 19.97 3.93 11.39
N LYS A 36 19.82 2.78 10.74
CA LYS A 36 19.85 2.68 9.27
C LYS A 36 18.74 3.50 8.62
N LEU A 37 17.50 3.40 9.10
CA LEU A 37 16.38 4.19 8.58
C LEU A 37 16.64 5.70 8.73
N ALA A 38 17.11 6.15 9.90
CA ALA A 38 17.43 7.56 10.13
C ALA A 38 18.63 8.04 9.31
N SER A 39 19.52 7.15 8.91
CA SER A 39 20.63 7.44 8.01
C SER A 39 20.20 7.50 6.55
N ALA A 40 19.19 6.70 6.18
CA ALA A 40 18.66 6.59 4.83
C ALA A 40 17.79 7.77 4.42
N THR A 41 16.99 8.32 5.33
CA THR A 41 16.04 9.39 4.99
C THR A 41 15.71 10.33 6.14
N ARG A 42 15.05 11.43 5.80
CA ARG A 42 14.44 12.44 6.67
C ARG A 42 13.36 13.18 5.87
N GLY A 43 12.51 13.94 6.54
CA GLY A 43 11.46 14.70 5.87
C GLY A 43 11.92 15.65 4.77
N ASP A 44 13.18 16.15 4.86
CA ASP A 44 13.82 17.03 3.86
C ASP A 44 14.64 16.24 2.81
N ARG A 45 14.52 14.93 2.75
CA ARG A 45 15.27 14.04 1.84
C ARG A 45 14.34 13.22 0.97
N ALA A 46 14.93 12.58 -0.04
CA ALA A 46 14.22 11.63 -0.89
C ALA A 46 13.68 10.46 -0.08
N LEU A 47 12.63 9.80 -0.60
CA LEU A 47 12.17 8.54 -0.05
C LEU A 47 13.28 7.48 -0.12
N ILE A 48 13.16 6.45 0.73
CA ILE A 48 14.10 5.33 0.74
C ILE A 48 13.83 4.44 -0.47
N ASP A 49 14.84 4.25 -1.31
CA ASP A 49 14.85 3.23 -2.35
C ASP A 49 15.41 1.89 -1.82
N ASN A 50 15.55 0.90 -2.70
CA ASN A 50 16.04 -0.42 -2.29
C ASN A 50 17.48 -0.43 -1.78
N THR A 51 18.28 0.54 -2.15
CA THR A 51 19.68 0.62 -1.73
C THR A 51 19.90 1.61 -0.60
N GLY A 52 18.95 2.49 -0.34
CA GLY A 52 19.12 3.59 0.60
C GLY A 52 20.28 4.50 0.18
N PRO A 53 21.03 5.07 1.13
CA PRO A 53 22.19 5.92 0.84
C PRO A 53 23.46 5.11 0.53
N TRP A 54 23.41 3.78 0.54
CA TRP A 54 24.56 2.91 0.33
C TRP A 54 24.73 2.63 -1.16
N LEU A 55 25.92 2.91 -1.69
CA LEU A 55 26.27 2.69 -3.09
C LEU A 55 26.51 1.19 -3.34
N THR A 56 25.43 0.43 -3.40
CA THR A 56 25.47 -1.02 -3.65
C THR A 56 24.91 -1.32 -5.02
N VAL A 57 25.61 -2.15 -5.77
CA VAL A 57 25.08 -2.67 -7.04
C VAL A 57 23.90 -3.57 -6.73
N THR A 58 22.78 -3.31 -7.37
CA THR A 58 21.55 -4.09 -7.24
C THR A 58 20.89 -4.27 -8.60
N PRO A 59 20.27 -5.45 -8.89
CA PRO A 59 19.44 -5.64 -10.06
C PRO A 59 18.11 -4.88 -9.98
N TRP A 60 17.75 -4.37 -8.79
CA TRP A 60 16.52 -3.61 -8.55
C TRP A 60 16.84 -2.20 -8.02
N PRO A 61 17.40 -1.32 -8.84
CA PRO A 61 17.52 0.09 -8.47
C PRO A 61 16.14 0.73 -8.37
N ASN A 62 16.08 1.97 -7.88
CA ASN A 62 14.84 2.74 -7.75
C ASN A 62 13.95 2.35 -6.54
N ALA A 63 12.86 3.07 -6.40
CA ALA A 63 11.81 2.78 -5.43
C ALA A 63 10.84 1.73 -5.98
N TRP A 64 10.61 0.66 -5.23
CA TRP A 64 9.70 -0.43 -5.60
C TRP A 64 8.44 -0.40 -4.75
N TRP A 65 7.28 -0.24 -5.43
CA TRP A 65 5.99 0.07 -4.80
C TRP A 65 5.09 -1.14 -4.59
N ASN A 66 5.50 -2.29 -5.05
CA ASN A 66 4.70 -3.50 -4.91
C ASN A 66 4.99 -4.30 -3.62
N LEU A 67 5.88 -3.83 -2.76
CA LEU A 67 6.16 -4.34 -1.41
C LEU A 67 7.18 -3.46 -0.64
N ASN A 68 8.34 -3.15 -1.26
CA ASN A 68 9.54 -2.66 -0.57
C ASN A 68 9.30 -1.32 0.12
N VAL A 69 8.74 -0.33 -0.58
CA VAL A 69 8.45 0.98 0.01
C VAL A 69 7.52 0.84 1.21
N GLN A 70 6.42 0.10 1.07
CA GLN A 70 5.43 -0.07 2.14
C GLN A 70 6.05 -0.68 3.39
N LEU A 71 6.77 -1.82 3.24
CA LEU A 71 7.40 -2.50 4.38
C LEU A 71 8.46 -1.63 5.07
N THR A 72 9.24 -0.88 4.29
CA THR A 72 10.30 -0.02 4.82
C THR A 72 9.72 1.07 5.74
N TYR A 73 8.60 1.68 5.37
CA TYR A 73 8.01 2.79 6.11
C TYR A 73 7.11 2.37 7.29
N TRP A 74 6.63 1.13 7.35
CA TRP A 74 5.79 0.67 8.47
C TRP A 74 6.49 0.77 9.82
N ALA A 75 7.78 0.41 9.87
CA ALA A 75 8.57 0.47 11.09
C ALA A 75 8.66 1.89 11.68
N LEU A 76 8.72 2.92 10.82
CA LEU A 76 8.81 4.32 11.24
C LEU A 76 7.54 4.79 11.95
N ASN A 77 6.37 4.36 11.46
CA ASN A 77 5.09 4.68 12.10
C ASN A 77 4.97 4.00 13.47
N ALA A 78 5.22 2.70 13.53
CA ALA A 78 5.12 1.92 14.77
C ALA A 78 6.11 2.37 15.85
N SER A 79 7.27 2.87 15.47
CA SER A 79 8.32 3.34 16.38
C SER A 79 8.25 4.85 16.68
N ASN A 80 7.18 5.54 16.26
CA ASN A 80 6.98 6.99 16.46
C ASN A 80 8.10 7.88 15.85
N HIS A 81 8.70 7.44 14.73
CA HIS A 81 9.66 8.24 13.97
C HIS A 81 8.99 8.90 12.75
N LEU A 82 7.91 9.64 13.02
CA LEU A 82 7.04 10.22 12.00
C LEU A 82 7.71 11.33 11.17
N ASP A 83 8.77 11.95 11.71
CA ASP A 83 9.62 12.90 10.99
C ASP A 83 10.40 12.23 9.86
N LEU A 84 10.84 10.99 10.06
CA LEU A 84 11.49 10.19 9.01
C LEU A 84 10.47 9.72 7.96
N ALA A 85 9.28 9.32 8.40
CA ALA A 85 8.20 8.88 7.52
C ALA A 85 7.70 10.01 6.59
N ALA A 86 7.92 11.28 6.96
CA ALA A 86 7.56 12.43 6.13
C ALA A 86 8.24 12.48 4.76
N SER A 87 9.34 11.74 4.55
CA SER A 87 9.96 11.62 3.22
C SER A 87 9.06 10.90 2.21
N LEU A 88 8.31 9.88 2.62
CA LEU A 88 7.31 9.21 1.78
C LEU A 88 6.14 10.14 1.47
N GLU A 89 5.65 10.83 2.49
CA GLU A 89 4.60 11.84 2.37
C GLU A 89 4.99 12.89 1.32
N ASN A 90 6.18 13.50 1.47
CA ASN A 90 6.68 14.52 0.56
C ASN A 90 6.96 13.99 -0.85
N ALA A 91 7.47 12.76 -0.99
CA ALA A 91 7.68 12.16 -2.29
C ALA A 91 6.38 12.06 -3.10
N ILE A 92 5.27 11.67 -2.48
CA ILE A 92 3.98 11.56 -3.14
C ILE A 92 3.40 12.95 -3.43
N TYR A 93 3.33 13.83 -2.42
CA TYR A 93 2.63 15.12 -2.58
C TYR A 93 3.37 16.15 -3.43
N ASN A 94 4.69 16.14 -3.44
CA ASN A 94 5.47 17.04 -4.28
C ASN A 94 5.53 16.61 -5.75
N ASN A 95 5.03 15.39 -6.08
CA ASN A 95 5.15 14.81 -7.42
C ASN A 95 3.79 14.38 -8.01
N ILE A 96 2.71 15.07 -7.66
CA ILE A 96 1.35 14.78 -8.17
C ILE A 96 1.30 14.77 -9.69
N GLU A 97 1.99 15.71 -10.37
CA GLU A 97 2.01 15.76 -11.83
C GLU A 97 2.71 14.55 -12.46
N ASN A 98 3.69 13.96 -11.79
CA ASN A 98 4.31 12.73 -12.25
C ASN A 98 3.38 11.52 -12.03
N LEU A 99 2.71 11.46 -10.88
CA LEU A 99 1.68 10.44 -10.60
C LEU A 99 0.54 10.48 -11.63
N LYS A 100 0.19 11.68 -12.10
CA LYS A 100 -0.81 11.89 -13.16
C LYS A 100 -0.30 11.41 -14.52
N LYS A 101 0.97 11.66 -14.86
CA LYS A 101 1.59 11.19 -16.11
C LYS A 101 1.73 9.67 -16.17
N ASN A 102 1.82 8.99 -15.02
CA ASN A 102 1.86 7.54 -14.94
C ASN A 102 0.53 6.87 -15.34
N VAL A 103 -0.56 7.64 -15.38
CA VAL A 103 -1.86 7.16 -15.87
C VAL A 103 -1.95 7.37 -17.38
N PRO A 104 -2.47 6.41 -18.16
CA PRO A 104 -2.74 6.61 -19.58
C PRO A 104 -3.57 7.87 -19.83
N GLU A 105 -3.27 8.60 -20.92
CA GLU A 105 -3.78 9.94 -21.17
C GLU A 105 -5.30 10.07 -21.02
N ALA A 106 -6.05 9.06 -21.48
CA ALA A 106 -7.51 9.05 -21.42
C ALA A 106 -8.09 9.19 -19.99
N TYR A 107 -7.32 8.86 -18.95
CA TYR A 107 -7.77 8.83 -17.55
C TYR A 107 -7.11 9.89 -16.67
N ARG A 108 -6.17 10.68 -17.20
CA ARG A 108 -5.41 11.71 -16.45
C ARG A 108 -6.26 12.84 -15.88
N LYS A 109 -7.50 12.97 -16.32
CA LYS A 109 -8.39 14.04 -15.84
C LYS A 109 -8.66 13.98 -14.35
N ASP A 110 -8.81 12.77 -13.81
CA ASP A 110 -9.28 12.55 -12.43
C ASP A 110 -8.62 11.34 -11.75
N ALA A 111 -7.59 10.76 -12.33
CA ALA A 111 -6.88 9.60 -11.79
C ALA A 111 -5.39 9.86 -11.56
N LEU A 112 -4.83 9.18 -10.58
CA LEU A 112 -3.40 9.10 -10.25
C LEU A 112 -2.99 7.64 -10.13
N ALA A 113 -1.73 7.34 -10.48
CA ALA A 113 -1.17 6.01 -10.31
C ALA A 113 0.34 6.05 -10.08
N ILE A 114 0.87 4.91 -9.61
CA ILE A 114 2.31 4.63 -9.62
C ILE A 114 2.53 3.21 -10.10
N GLY A 115 3.56 3.02 -10.94
CA GLY A 115 3.93 1.69 -11.42
C GLY A 115 4.77 0.90 -10.41
N ARG A 116 5.13 -0.33 -10.77
CA ARG A 116 5.90 -1.26 -9.92
C ARG A 116 7.18 -0.66 -9.37
N SER A 117 7.90 0.09 -10.20
CA SER A 117 9.08 0.83 -9.79
C SER A 117 9.06 2.25 -10.36
N SER A 118 9.62 3.20 -9.63
CA SER A 118 9.77 4.59 -10.08
C SER A 118 11.13 5.15 -9.68
N ASN A 119 11.50 6.25 -10.30
CA ASN A 119 12.55 7.09 -9.74
C ASN A 119 12.09 7.77 -8.43
N LEU A 120 12.96 8.52 -7.79
CA LEU A 120 12.68 9.17 -6.49
C LEU A 120 11.69 10.33 -6.56
N VAL A 121 11.29 10.75 -7.77
CA VAL A 121 10.24 11.75 -8.01
C VAL A 121 8.94 11.12 -8.55
N CYS A 122 8.73 9.83 -8.27
CA CYS A 122 7.51 9.08 -8.60
C CYS A 122 7.19 8.98 -10.11
N GLU A 123 8.18 9.07 -10.99
CA GLU A 123 8.00 8.75 -12.41
C GLU A 123 8.23 7.26 -12.64
N SER A 124 7.22 6.53 -13.05
CA SER A 124 7.26 5.09 -13.34
C SER A 124 7.01 4.75 -14.82
N GLY A 125 6.67 5.75 -15.62
CA GLY A 125 6.03 5.52 -16.91
C GLY A 125 4.55 5.16 -16.77
N GLU A 126 3.84 5.09 -17.88
CA GLU A 126 2.42 4.73 -17.89
C GLU A 126 2.21 3.30 -17.38
N ILE A 127 1.27 3.15 -16.45
CA ILE A 127 0.83 1.84 -16.01
C ILE A 127 -0.15 1.23 -17.01
N GLY A 128 -0.26 -0.09 -17.01
CA GLY A 128 -1.15 -0.80 -17.92
C GLY A 128 -2.63 -0.51 -17.67
N ILE A 129 -3.45 -0.77 -18.67
CA ILE A 129 -4.91 -0.66 -18.63
C ILE A 129 -5.49 -2.00 -18.19
N PRO A 130 -6.26 -2.06 -17.08
CA PRO A 130 -6.96 -3.26 -16.64
C PRO A 130 -7.82 -3.89 -17.74
N GLY A 131 -7.72 -5.21 -17.88
CA GLY A 131 -8.45 -5.96 -18.93
C GLY A 131 -7.82 -5.91 -20.32
N VAL A 132 -6.84 -5.02 -20.55
CA VAL A 132 -6.09 -4.91 -21.81
C VAL A 132 -4.67 -5.40 -21.62
N ASP A 133 -3.97 -4.86 -20.63
CA ASP A 133 -2.59 -5.20 -20.32
C ASP A 133 -2.54 -6.25 -19.19
N LYS A 134 -2.02 -7.43 -19.49
CA LYS A 134 -1.92 -8.52 -18.52
C LYS A 134 -1.05 -8.19 -17.31
N ALA A 135 -0.16 -7.21 -17.42
CA ALA A 135 0.74 -6.79 -16.36
C ALA A 135 0.29 -5.49 -15.65
N ALA A 136 -0.97 -5.08 -15.83
CA ALA A 136 -1.50 -3.88 -15.19
C ALA A 136 -1.54 -4.03 -13.67
N GLU A 137 -0.66 -3.33 -12.96
CA GLU A 137 -0.63 -3.22 -11.50
C GLU A 137 -1.22 -1.86 -11.08
N VAL A 138 -2.51 -1.83 -10.75
CA VAL A 138 -3.22 -0.58 -10.48
C VAL A 138 -3.30 -0.22 -8.99
N GLY A 139 -3.16 -1.21 -8.10
CA GLY A 139 -3.32 -1.05 -6.66
C GLY A 139 -2.15 -0.41 -5.91
N LEU A 140 -1.04 -0.09 -6.58
CA LEU A 140 0.20 0.29 -5.88
C LEU A 140 0.11 1.67 -5.23
N LEU A 141 -0.52 2.65 -5.88
CA LEU A 141 -0.75 3.96 -5.26
C LEU A 141 -1.78 3.90 -4.11
N PRO A 142 -2.94 3.22 -4.23
CA PRO A 142 -3.80 2.94 -3.07
C PRO A 142 -3.07 2.28 -1.90
N TRP A 143 -2.17 1.32 -2.15
CA TRP A 143 -1.36 0.71 -1.09
C TRP A 143 -0.36 1.70 -0.47
N ALA A 144 0.26 2.56 -1.26
CA ALA A 144 1.08 3.66 -0.72
C ALA A 144 0.24 4.65 0.11
N CYS A 145 -1.01 4.94 -0.30
CA CYS A 145 -1.95 5.74 0.47
C CYS A 145 -2.30 5.09 1.82
N HIS A 146 -2.29 3.76 1.92
CA HIS A 146 -2.44 3.10 3.22
C HIS A 146 -1.28 3.45 4.18
N SER A 147 -0.04 3.53 3.69
CA SER A 147 1.08 4.00 4.53
C SER A 147 0.89 5.46 4.97
N LEU A 148 0.33 6.33 4.10
CA LEU A 148 -0.01 7.71 4.47
C LEU A 148 -1.17 7.76 5.48
N TRP A 149 -2.15 6.85 5.37
CA TRP A 149 -3.21 6.68 6.35
C TRP A 149 -2.66 6.29 7.73
N LEU A 150 -1.67 5.40 7.79
CA LEU A 150 -0.99 5.07 9.03
C LEU A 150 -0.26 6.28 9.63
N ILE A 151 0.42 7.10 8.82
CA ILE A 151 1.01 8.37 9.27
C ILE A 151 -0.06 9.27 9.89
N TYR A 152 -1.20 9.45 9.20
CA TYR A 152 -2.33 10.20 9.72
C TYR A 152 -2.84 9.63 11.05
N ARG A 153 -3.06 8.31 11.14
CA ARG A 153 -3.55 7.65 12.36
C ARG A 153 -2.64 7.86 13.58
N HIS A 154 -1.36 8.07 13.37
CA HIS A 154 -0.40 8.40 14.44
C HIS A 154 -0.34 9.89 14.75
N LYS A 155 -0.47 10.75 13.74
CA LYS A 155 -0.43 12.22 13.92
C LYS A 155 -1.77 12.81 14.34
N MET A 156 -2.88 12.23 13.89
CA MET A 156 -4.25 12.76 14.01
C MET A 156 -4.37 14.20 13.46
N ASP A 157 -3.65 14.50 12.40
CA ASP A 157 -3.57 15.81 11.75
C ASP A 157 -4.63 15.92 10.63
N ASP A 158 -5.72 16.62 10.91
CA ASP A 158 -6.83 16.78 9.97
C ASP A 158 -6.47 17.63 8.73
N GLU A 159 -5.45 18.50 8.82
CA GLU A 159 -4.93 19.25 7.67
C GLU A 159 -4.22 18.32 6.68
N LEU A 160 -3.39 17.38 7.20
CA LEU A 160 -2.77 16.34 6.40
C LEU A 160 -3.86 15.49 5.73
N LEU A 161 -4.89 15.11 6.50
CA LEU A 161 -5.98 14.28 6.02
C LEU A 161 -6.75 14.97 4.88
N ARG A 162 -7.14 16.23 5.08
CA ARG A 162 -7.94 17.02 4.13
C ARG A 162 -7.17 17.38 2.87
N ASN A 163 -5.96 17.93 3.05
CA ASN A 163 -5.25 18.62 1.96
C ASN A 163 -4.30 17.71 1.20
N LYS A 164 -3.99 16.54 1.79
CA LYS A 164 -3.01 15.62 1.21
C LYS A 164 -3.62 14.24 0.93
N LEU A 165 -3.94 13.46 1.96
CA LEU A 165 -4.36 12.08 1.76
C LEU A 165 -5.67 11.98 0.97
N PHE A 166 -6.70 12.74 1.33
CA PHE A 166 -8.01 12.68 0.68
C PHE A 166 -7.93 12.87 -0.85
N PRO A 167 -7.31 13.96 -1.38
CA PRO A 167 -7.26 14.18 -2.82
C PRO A 167 -6.43 13.12 -3.57
N VAL A 168 -5.36 12.59 -2.98
CA VAL A 168 -4.54 11.56 -3.62
C VAL A 168 -5.27 10.22 -3.62
N LEU A 169 -5.80 9.79 -2.47
CA LEU A 169 -6.55 8.53 -2.37
C LEU A 169 -7.79 8.55 -3.27
N LYS A 170 -8.53 9.66 -3.30
CA LYS A 170 -9.69 9.80 -4.19
C LYS A 170 -9.31 9.55 -5.66
N GLN A 171 -8.24 10.18 -6.15
CA GLN A 171 -7.81 10.02 -7.53
C GLN A 171 -7.19 8.63 -7.80
N ALA A 172 -6.53 8.04 -6.81
CA ALA A 172 -6.05 6.66 -6.92
C ALA A 172 -7.21 5.65 -7.02
N ILE A 173 -8.30 5.86 -6.27
CA ILE A 173 -9.51 5.03 -6.36
C ILE A 173 -10.29 5.33 -7.64
N ASN A 174 -10.34 6.58 -8.13
CA ASN A 174 -10.98 6.89 -9.39
C ASN A 174 -10.43 6.06 -10.56
N TYR A 175 -9.13 5.72 -10.53
CA TYR A 175 -8.55 4.88 -11.56
C TYR A 175 -9.24 3.52 -11.63
N TYR A 176 -9.53 2.89 -10.49
CA TYR A 176 -10.33 1.66 -10.46
C TYR A 176 -11.76 1.88 -10.98
N LEU A 177 -12.40 3.00 -10.61
CA LEU A 177 -13.79 3.26 -10.98
C LEU A 177 -14.01 3.35 -12.49
N HIS A 178 -12.97 3.66 -13.27
CA HIS A 178 -13.03 3.65 -14.75
C HIS A 178 -13.17 2.23 -15.32
N PHE A 179 -12.78 1.20 -14.58
CA PHE A 179 -12.72 -0.18 -15.08
C PHE A 179 -13.71 -1.12 -14.40
N THR A 180 -14.36 -0.69 -13.32
CA THR A 180 -15.40 -1.51 -12.68
C THR A 180 -16.56 -1.74 -13.62
N TYR A 181 -17.08 -2.95 -13.67
CA TYR A 181 -18.26 -3.30 -14.47
C TYR A 181 -19.25 -4.14 -13.67
N LYS A 182 -20.54 -4.09 -14.05
CA LYS A 182 -21.57 -4.91 -13.43
C LYS A 182 -21.69 -6.25 -14.16
N GLY A 183 -21.44 -7.33 -13.45
CA GLY A 183 -21.58 -8.69 -13.95
C GLY A 183 -23.03 -9.14 -14.11
N LYS A 184 -23.24 -10.29 -14.73
CA LYS A 184 -24.59 -10.90 -14.88
C LYS A 184 -25.20 -11.34 -13.54
N ASP A 185 -24.38 -11.56 -12.51
CA ASP A 185 -24.74 -11.86 -11.15
C ASP A 185 -25.20 -10.62 -10.34
N GLY A 186 -25.18 -9.45 -10.98
CA GLY A 186 -25.54 -8.17 -10.36
C GLY A 186 -24.46 -7.57 -9.48
N LYS A 187 -23.27 -8.19 -9.37
CA LYS A 187 -22.14 -7.69 -8.61
C LYS A 187 -21.25 -6.78 -9.46
N ILE A 188 -20.45 -5.98 -8.79
CA ILE A 188 -19.41 -5.16 -9.41
C ILE A 188 -18.10 -5.96 -9.41
N HIS A 189 -17.47 -6.02 -10.56
CA HIS A 189 -16.25 -6.78 -10.83
C HIS A 189 -15.13 -5.88 -11.30
N LEU A 190 -13.89 -6.38 -11.19
CA LEU A 190 -12.71 -5.83 -11.81
C LEU A 190 -12.26 -6.73 -12.98
N PRO A 191 -11.90 -6.14 -14.14
CA PRO A 191 -11.27 -6.91 -15.22
C PRO A 191 -9.91 -7.42 -14.79
N GLN A 192 -9.25 -8.16 -15.67
CA GLN A 192 -7.94 -8.73 -15.41
C GLN A 192 -6.93 -7.64 -15.02
N THR A 193 -6.28 -7.85 -13.87
CA THR A 193 -5.15 -7.07 -13.35
C THR A 193 -4.04 -8.02 -12.91
N TYR A 194 -2.87 -7.48 -12.57
CA TYR A 194 -1.74 -8.28 -12.10
C TYR A 194 -1.61 -8.19 -10.57
N SER A 195 -1.71 -9.33 -9.91
CA SER A 195 -1.45 -9.44 -8.47
C SER A 195 0.06 -9.51 -8.22
N PRO A 196 0.67 -8.55 -7.50
CA PRO A 196 2.12 -8.50 -7.30
C PRO A 196 2.65 -9.67 -6.47
N GLU A 197 3.70 -10.29 -6.85
CA GLU A 197 4.35 -10.53 -8.14
C GLU A 197 4.01 -11.95 -8.63
N TYR A 198 2.74 -12.32 -8.56
CA TYR A 198 2.32 -13.71 -8.75
C TYR A 198 1.77 -13.97 -10.16
N GLY A 199 0.80 -13.21 -10.59
CA GLY A 199 0.14 -13.41 -11.86
C GLY A 199 -1.10 -12.57 -12.06
N SER A 200 -1.73 -12.73 -13.22
CA SER A 200 -2.91 -11.96 -13.60
C SER A 200 -4.19 -12.78 -13.42
N ALA A 201 -5.23 -12.12 -12.93
CA ALA A 201 -6.57 -12.68 -12.82
C ALA A 201 -7.63 -11.58 -12.93
N GLU A 202 -8.86 -11.96 -13.24
CA GLU A 202 -10.03 -11.12 -12.96
C GLU A 202 -10.28 -11.14 -11.44
N ASP A 203 -10.86 -10.06 -10.93
CA ASP A 203 -11.17 -9.94 -9.51
C ASP A 203 -10.00 -10.34 -8.61
N CYS A 204 -8.79 -9.80 -8.89
CA CYS A 204 -7.64 -10.02 -8.03
C CYS A 204 -7.95 -9.63 -6.60
N ASN A 205 -7.71 -10.51 -5.63
CA ASN A 205 -7.88 -10.22 -4.20
C ASN A 205 -7.08 -9.00 -3.75
N PHE A 206 -5.90 -8.80 -4.33
CA PHE A 206 -5.09 -7.60 -4.13
C PHE A 206 -5.87 -6.31 -4.44
N ASP A 207 -6.47 -6.24 -5.62
CA ASP A 207 -7.16 -5.04 -6.09
C ASP A 207 -8.54 -4.88 -5.45
N LEU A 208 -9.29 -5.96 -5.25
CA LEU A 208 -10.55 -5.92 -4.51
C LEU A 208 -10.36 -5.40 -3.09
N ALA A 209 -9.29 -5.83 -2.41
CA ALA A 209 -8.97 -5.38 -1.06
C ALA A 209 -8.63 -3.87 -1.04
N LEU A 210 -7.79 -3.41 -1.96
CA LEU A 210 -7.41 -2.00 -2.01
C LEU A 210 -8.55 -1.08 -2.44
N LEU A 211 -9.40 -1.50 -3.37
CA LEU A 211 -10.61 -0.77 -3.75
C LEU A 211 -11.58 -0.66 -2.57
N SER A 212 -11.87 -1.78 -1.88
CA SER A 212 -12.72 -1.78 -0.68
C SER A 212 -12.17 -0.89 0.42
N TRP A 213 -10.89 -1.05 0.74
CA TRP A 213 -10.21 -0.24 1.76
C TRP A 213 -10.27 1.24 1.40
N GLY A 214 -9.96 1.59 0.16
CA GLY A 214 -9.95 2.97 -0.33
C GLY A 214 -11.34 3.61 -0.24
N CYS A 215 -12.40 2.92 -0.67
CA CYS A 215 -13.77 3.42 -0.57
C CYS A 215 -14.20 3.61 0.90
N ARG A 216 -13.91 2.65 1.80
CA ARG A 216 -14.18 2.77 3.25
C ARG A 216 -13.46 3.97 3.85
N THR A 217 -12.17 4.12 3.55
CA THR A 217 -11.33 5.22 4.05
C THR A 217 -11.82 6.58 3.54
N LEU A 218 -12.19 6.69 2.25
CA LEU A 218 -12.75 7.93 1.71
C LEU A 218 -14.08 8.31 2.39
N LEU A 219 -14.95 7.35 2.67
CA LEU A 219 -16.19 7.60 3.42
C LEU A 219 -15.91 8.00 4.88
N GLU A 220 -14.93 7.39 5.53
CA GLU A 220 -14.49 7.77 6.88
C GLU A 220 -13.96 9.21 6.90
N ILE A 221 -13.10 9.57 5.93
CA ILE A 221 -12.54 10.91 5.81
C ILE A 221 -13.65 11.95 5.57
N THR A 222 -14.56 11.69 4.63
CA THR A 222 -15.66 12.63 4.32
C THR A 222 -16.59 12.82 5.50
N GLY A 223 -16.92 11.76 6.24
CA GLY A 223 -17.71 11.84 7.46
C GLY A 223 -17.02 12.62 8.56
N ARG A 224 -15.73 12.33 8.82
CA ARG A 224 -14.95 13.02 9.85
C ARG A 224 -14.78 14.51 9.57
N LEU A 225 -14.50 14.87 8.33
CA LEU A 225 -14.17 16.25 7.93
C LEU A 225 -15.37 17.04 7.40
N ASN A 226 -16.58 16.45 7.39
CA ASN A 226 -17.79 17.02 6.79
C ASN A 226 -17.54 17.49 5.34
N ILE A 227 -16.92 16.62 4.52
CA ILE A 227 -16.71 16.88 3.11
C ILE A 227 -17.92 16.38 2.32
N ASP A 228 -18.57 17.26 1.56
CA ASP A 228 -19.56 16.88 0.57
C ASP A 228 -18.85 16.58 -0.76
N ASP A 229 -18.85 15.31 -1.17
CA ASP A 229 -18.19 14.88 -2.40
C ASP A 229 -19.19 14.11 -3.28
N PRO A 230 -19.28 14.45 -4.58
CA PRO A 230 -20.24 13.83 -5.50
C PRO A 230 -20.02 12.31 -5.70
N LEU A 231 -18.87 11.77 -5.32
CA LEU A 231 -18.57 10.34 -5.44
C LEU A 231 -18.98 9.52 -4.21
N ILE A 232 -19.45 10.13 -3.13
CA ILE A 232 -19.93 9.42 -1.93
C ILE A 232 -20.94 8.31 -2.27
N PRO A 233 -21.98 8.54 -3.10
CA PRO A 233 -22.89 7.48 -3.50
C PRO A 233 -22.19 6.34 -4.25
N ARG A 234 -21.22 6.67 -5.12
CA ARG A 234 -20.47 5.67 -5.89
C ARG A 234 -19.62 4.77 -4.99
N TRP A 235 -18.93 5.35 -3.99
CA TRP A 235 -18.12 4.56 -3.03
C TRP A 235 -18.99 3.64 -2.18
N LYS A 236 -20.21 4.09 -1.78
CA LYS A 236 -21.18 3.24 -1.08
C LYS A 236 -21.64 2.07 -1.95
N THR A 237 -22.01 2.35 -3.20
CA THR A 237 -22.40 1.31 -4.16
C THR A 237 -21.29 0.27 -4.38
N ILE A 238 -20.01 0.71 -4.48
CA ILE A 238 -18.88 -0.22 -4.56
C ILE A 238 -18.87 -1.15 -3.34
N LEU A 239 -18.99 -0.62 -2.13
CA LEU A 239 -18.91 -1.45 -0.91
C LEU A 239 -20.12 -2.41 -0.76
N GLU A 240 -21.30 -2.05 -1.27
CA GLU A 240 -22.51 -2.87 -1.21
C GLU A 240 -22.55 -3.95 -2.30
N GLU A 241 -22.04 -3.64 -3.49
CA GLU A 241 -22.23 -4.49 -4.66
C GLU A 241 -20.92 -5.17 -5.15
N LEU A 242 -19.75 -4.83 -4.58
CA LEU A 242 -18.48 -5.45 -5.00
C LEU A 242 -18.55 -6.97 -4.82
N THR A 243 -18.00 -7.69 -5.80
CA THR A 243 -17.90 -9.16 -5.71
C THR A 243 -17.12 -9.57 -4.48
N PRO A 244 -17.49 -10.66 -3.79
CA PRO A 244 -16.70 -11.19 -2.67
C PRO A 244 -15.28 -11.57 -3.09
N PHE A 245 -14.39 -11.61 -2.12
CA PHE A 245 -13.02 -12.10 -2.35
C PHE A 245 -13.04 -13.53 -2.90
N PRO A 246 -12.41 -13.81 -4.04
CA PRO A 246 -12.24 -15.18 -4.54
C PRO A 246 -11.55 -16.08 -3.51
N THR A 247 -12.22 -17.19 -3.19
CA THR A 247 -11.75 -18.18 -2.20
C THR A 247 -11.86 -19.60 -2.75
N ASP A 248 -10.97 -20.46 -2.30
CA ASP A 248 -11.02 -21.90 -2.47
C ASP A 248 -11.44 -22.54 -1.13
N PRO A 249 -12.44 -23.44 -1.10
CA PRO A 249 -12.93 -24.04 0.15
C PRO A 249 -11.85 -24.77 0.96
N ALA A 250 -10.86 -25.36 0.29
CA ALA A 250 -9.79 -26.11 0.94
C ALA A 250 -8.61 -25.22 1.34
N ASN A 251 -8.29 -24.16 0.56
CA ASN A 251 -7.05 -23.44 0.62
C ASN A 251 -7.17 -21.97 1.05
N GLY A 252 -8.39 -21.45 1.14
CA GLY A 252 -8.65 -20.07 1.54
C GLY A 252 -8.58 -19.06 0.40
N LEU A 253 -8.01 -17.88 0.65
CA LEU A 253 -7.94 -16.78 -0.31
C LEU A 253 -7.11 -17.16 -1.54
N MET A 254 -7.67 -16.89 -2.72
CA MET A 254 -7.03 -17.10 -4.03
C MET A 254 -6.31 -15.82 -4.49
N ILE A 255 -5.55 -15.93 -5.58
CA ILE A 255 -4.97 -14.75 -6.24
C ILE A 255 -6.07 -13.87 -6.86
N GLY A 256 -7.04 -14.48 -7.51
CA GLY A 256 -8.20 -13.87 -8.10
C GLY A 256 -9.15 -14.93 -8.60
N ARG A 257 -10.15 -14.55 -9.38
CA ARG A 257 -11.16 -15.47 -9.92
C ARG A 257 -10.48 -16.57 -10.72
N ASP A 258 -10.76 -17.82 -10.37
CA ASP A 258 -10.25 -19.04 -11.01
C ASP A 258 -8.71 -19.18 -11.01
N VAL A 259 -8.00 -18.36 -10.25
CA VAL A 259 -6.55 -18.40 -10.12
C VAL A 259 -6.16 -18.67 -8.66
N PRO A 260 -5.86 -19.92 -8.31
CA PRO A 260 -5.44 -20.29 -6.95
C PRO A 260 -4.00 -19.84 -6.66
N TYR A 261 -3.64 -19.78 -5.37
CA TYR A 261 -2.25 -19.68 -4.94
C TYR A 261 -1.58 -21.06 -5.07
N ALA A 262 -0.96 -21.34 -6.22
CA ALA A 262 -0.52 -22.70 -6.59
C ALA A 262 0.93 -23.01 -6.22
N PHE A 263 1.81 -22.01 -6.16
CA PHE A 263 3.25 -22.18 -5.87
C PHE A 263 3.73 -21.13 -4.86
N SER A 264 4.83 -21.44 -4.18
CA SER A 264 5.44 -20.52 -3.19
C SER A 264 5.90 -19.22 -3.83
N HIS A 265 5.60 -18.12 -3.16
CA HIS A 265 6.11 -16.82 -3.52
C HIS A 265 6.30 -15.95 -2.28
N ARG A 266 7.30 -15.05 -2.30
CA ARG A 266 7.59 -14.15 -1.18
C ARG A 266 6.54 -13.05 -0.98
N HIS A 267 5.77 -12.71 -2.04
CA HIS A 267 4.68 -11.76 -1.94
C HIS A 267 3.40 -12.45 -1.46
N TYR A 268 2.66 -11.77 -0.61
CA TYR A 268 1.38 -12.23 -0.05
C TYR A 268 0.21 -11.33 -0.49
N SER A 269 0.24 -10.85 -1.73
CA SER A 269 -0.72 -9.89 -2.28
C SER A 269 -2.19 -10.34 -2.12
N HIS A 270 -2.47 -11.64 -2.20
CA HIS A 270 -3.81 -12.21 -1.98
C HIS A 270 -4.30 -12.10 -0.53
N LEU A 271 -3.41 -11.84 0.44
CA LEU A 271 -3.74 -11.74 1.86
C LEU A 271 -3.91 -10.30 2.35
N LEU A 272 -3.84 -9.29 1.47
CA LEU A 272 -3.91 -7.88 1.89
C LEU A 272 -5.21 -7.54 2.63
N ALA A 273 -6.32 -8.20 2.31
CA ALA A 273 -7.58 -8.01 3.01
C ALA A 273 -7.48 -8.34 4.52
N ALA A 274 -6.64 -9.34 4.88
CA ALA A 274 -6.37 -9.67 6.28
C ALA A 274 -5.31 -8.75 6.88
N TYR A 275 -4.18 -8.58 6.19
CA TYR A 275 -3.08 -7.72 6.63
C TYR A 275 -2.38 -7.07 5.43
N PRO A 276 -2.21 -5.74 5.39
CA PRO A 276 -2.39 -4.79 6.50
C PRO A 276 -3.74 -4.05 6.51
N LEU A 277 -4.70 -4.41 5.64
CA LEU A 277 -5.89 -3.59 5.44
C LEU A 277 -7.03 -3.87 6.45
N TYR A 278 -6.98 -4.99 7.18
CA TYR A 278 -7.95 -5.39 8.21
C TYR A 278 -9.43 -5.32 7.75
N LEU A 279 -9.68 -5.66 6.48
CA LEU A 279 -11.03 -5.74 5.92
C LEU A 279 -11.77 -7.01 6.38
N ILE A 280 -11.01 -8.07 6.61
CA ILE A 280 -11.38 -9.30 7.28
C ILE A 280 -10.48 -9.47 8.50
N ASN A 281 -11.02 -9.94 9.61
CA ASN A 281 -10.31 -10.02 10.87
C ASN A 281 -10.77 -11.19 11.76
N LYS A 282 -9.96 -11.49 12.77
CA LYS A 282 -10.16 -12.65 13.67
C LYS A 282 -11.33 -12.53 14.64
N GLU A 283 -11.93 -11.37 14.79
CA GLU A 283 -13.06 -11.16 15.70
C GLU A 283 -14.36 -11.76 15.13
N ASN A 284 -14.43 -11.96 13.81
CA ASN A 284 -15.47 -12.71 13.15
C ASN A 284 -15.02 -14.17 12.96
N PRO A 285 -15.69 -15.18 13.54
CA PRO A 285 -15.27 -16.58 13.47
C PRO A 285 -15.13 -17.13 12.04
N GLU A 286 -16.02 -16.75 11.12
CA GLU A 286 -15.95 -17.21 9.73
C GLU A 286 -14.74 -16.60 9.00
N GLU A 287 -14.43 -15.33 9.28
CA GLU A 287 -13.24 -14.64 8.74
C GLU A 287 -11.96 -15.19 9.38
N TYR A 288 -11.99 -15.54 10.68
CA TYR A 288 -10.86 -16.18 11.35
C TYR A 288 -10.49 -17.50 10.66
N ASP A 289 -11.46 -18.38 10.42
CA ASP A 289 -11.25 -19.66 9.74
C ASP A 289 -10.68 -19.46 8.33
N LEU A 290 -11.17 -18.45 7.59
CA LEU A 290 -10.66 -18.09 6.28
C LEU A 290 -9.20 -17.61 6.35
N ILE A 291 -8.87 -16.74 7.30
CA ILE A 291 -7.51 -16.22 7.49
C ILE A 291 -6.56 -17.35 7.88
N GLU A 292 -6.91 -18.17 8.88
CA GLU A 292 -6.08 -19.28 9.35
C GLU A 292 -5.80 -20.28 8.23
N LYS A 293 -6.84 -20.70 7.50
CA LYS A 293 -6.71 -21.58 6.34
C LYS A 293 -5.76 -21.02 5.28
N SER A 294 -5.95 -19.74 4.94
CA SER A 294 -5.11 -19.06 3.92
C SER A 294 -3.65 -18.96 4.35
N LEU A 295 -3.40 -18.64 5.63
CA LEU A 295 -2.04 -18.55 6.19
C LEU A 295 -1.35 -19.91 6.25
N LEU A 296 -2.04 -20.95 6.73
CA LEU A 296 -1.49 -22.29 6.80
C LEU A 296 -1.17 -22.84 5.39
N TYR A 297 -2.06 -22.58 4.43
CA TYR A 297 -1.83 -22.96 3.05
C TYR A 297 -0.64 -22.23 2.44
N TRP A 298 -0.53 -20.91 2.65
CA TRP A 298 0.61 -20.10 2.18
C TRP A 298 1.93 -20.58 2.81
N GLN A 299 1.96 -20.78 4.13
CA GLN A 299 3.14 -21.27 4.84
C GLN A 299 3.54 -22.70 4.43
N GLY A 300 2.58 -23.53 4.10
CA GLY A 300 2.81 -24.92 3.67
C GLY A 300 3.42 -25.04 2.27
N LYS A 301 3.46 -23.95 1.49
CA LYS A 301 4.16 -23.93 0.20
C LYS A 301 5.65 -23.72 0.45
N SER A 302 6.41 -24.81 0.43
CA SER A 302 7.88 -24.73 0.48
C SER A 302 8.39 -24.10 -0.81
N GLY A 303 9.23 -23.04 -0.69
CA GLY A 303 9.96 -22.40 -1.76
C GLY A 303 11.39 -22.90 -1.80
#